data_086350ff5b80e5f3dc3231745a29de1d
#
_entry.id   086350ff5b80e5f3dc3231745a29de1d
#
_cell.length_a   1.000
_cell.length_b   1.000
_cell.length_c   1.000
_cell.angle_alpha   90.00
_cell.angle_beta   90.00
_cell.angle_gamma   90.00
#
_symmetry.space_group_name_H-M   'P 1'
#
loop_
_entity.id
_entity.type
_entity.pdbx_description
1 polymer ?
#
loop_
_entity_poly.entity_id
_entity_poly.type
_entity_poly.pdbx_seq_one_letter_code
_entity_poly.pdbx_strand_id
1 'polypeptide(L)'
;HFSIEVDKDGFDVKRYPGIRDADFDLLPMIRQALEIKAKQGQKDLRIIASAWTAPVWMKDIQDWYVKGSAQNDFQGTGGVLKQEYAETYARYLIKYLQAYRQEGVQIWGLTPVNEPLGNNGQWESMHFTPATQNEFIKHHLGPLLREYPQQAPQLLIYDHSRDQLEQWADTIYGDMETAQFVHGAAVHWYESSFRVFEEVFDRVHQRYPEYAIIHTEGCIDDLGNDAPPGAADPQGFKESGWFQNDEFWWNKRATDWAYSVNWHGVNSADHPAYAPVHRYARNIIVSLNHWVGGWIDWNIVLDSRGGPNHVGNYCGAPIMIDVETGSVYYTPVYYVLAQLSK
;
A
#
# COMPACT_ATOMS: atom_id res chain seq x y z
N HIS A 1 4.91 -7.81 7.52
CA HIS A 1 5.52 -8.90 8.25
C HIS A 1 6.09 -8.43 9.57
N PHE A 2 5.31 -8.61 10.60
CA PHE A 2 5.71 -8.26 11.94
C PHE A 2 6.71 -9.28 12.45
N SER A 3 7.97 -8.92 12.60
CA SER A 3 9.07 -9.85 12.80
C SER A 3 9.95 -9.57 14.02
N ILE A 4 9.54 -8.72 14.94
CA ILE A 4 10.32 -8.46 16.17
C ILE A 4 10.53 -9.76 16.98
N GLU A 5 9.54 -10.65 16.99
CA GLU A 5 9.60 -11.97 17.62
C GLU A 5 8.98 -13.04 16.70
N VAL A 6 9.41 -13.05 15.48
CA VAL A 6 8.88 -13.89 14.39
C VAL A 6 8.68 -15.35 14.80
N ASP A 7 9.71 -15.96 15.38
CA ASP A 7 9.71 -17.39 15.72
C ASP A 7 8.69 -17.72 16.81
N LYS A 8 8.43 -16.80 17.71
CA LYS A 8 7.51 -16.96 18.83
C LYS A 8 6.06 -16.70 18.44
N ASP A 9 5.86 -15.89 17.42
CA ASP A 9 4.53 -15.51 16.94
C ASP A 9 4.02 -16.44 15.81
N GLY A 10 4.76 -17.49 15.47
CA GLY A 10 4.34 -18.51 14.52
C GLY A 10 4.48 -18.13 13.06
N PHE A 11 5.33 -17.17 12.73
CA PHE A 11 5.66 -16.84 11.36
C PHE A 11 6.39 -17.97 10.64
N ASP A 12 6.19 -18.08 9.34
CA ASP A 12 6.94 -19.02 8.50
C ASP A 12 8.34 -18.49 8.19
N VAL A 13 9.25 -18.66 9.14
CA VAL A 13 10.66 -18.28 9.00
C VAL A 13 11.40 -19.06 7.90
N LYS A 14 10.85 -20.16 7.42
CA LYS A 14 11.43 -20.91 6.30
C LYS A 14 11.18 -20.19 4.99
N ARG A 15 10.01 -19.52 4.86
CA ARG A 15 9.65 -18.74 3.69
C ARG A 15 10.37 -17.39 3.66
N TYR A 16 10.57 -16.78 4.81
CA TYR A 16 11.19 -15.45 4.94
C TYR A 16 12.33 -15.46 5.96
N PRO A 17 13.40 -16.26 5.72
CA PRO A 17 14.48 -16.40 6.68
C PRO A 17 15.28 -15.09 6.80
N GLY A 18 15.57 -14.70 8.03
CA GLY A 18 16.50 -13.62 8.32
C GLY A 18 15.92 -12.21 8.23
N ILE A 19 14.63 -12.02 7.92
CA ILE A 19 14.00 -10.70 7.95
C ILE A 19 13.47 -10.42 9.34
N ARG A 20 14.04 -9.42 10.01
CA ARG A 20 13.64 -8.98 11.34
C ARG A 20 13.64 -7.47 11.40
N ASP A 21 12.50 -6.88 11.77
CA ASP A 21 12.33 -5.43 11.85
C ASP A 21 13.30 -4.77 12.82
N ALA A 22 13.66 -5.48 13.90
CA ALA A 22 14.58 -4.98 14.92
C ALA A 22 16.05 -5.03 14.51
N ASP A 23 16.42 -6.06 13.74
CA ASP A 23 17.83 -6.36 13.43
C ASP A 23 18.26 -5.75 12.10
N PHE A 24 17.30 -5.53 11.20
CA PHE A 24 17.63 -5.32 9.81
C PHE A 24 17.45 -3.87 9.38
N ASP A 25 16.28 -3.44 9.04
CA ASP A 25 16.11 -2.20 8.29
C ASP A 25 14.96 -1.33 8.75
N LEU A 26 13.80 -1.87 9.09
CA LEU A 26 12.64 -1.04 9.42
C LEU A 26 12.88 -0.17 10.66
N LEU A 27 13.17 -0.76 11.81
CA LEU A 27 13.35 0.03 13.03
C LEU A 27 14.59 0.94 13.00
N PRO A 28 15.77 0.47 12.54
CA PRO A 28 16.92 1.34 12.37
C PRO A 28 16.65 2.50 11.40
N MET A 29 15.99 2.25 10.28
CA MET A 29 15.63 3.27 9.29
C MET A 29 14.64 4.29 9.87
N ILE A 30 13.59 3.82 10.53
CA ILE A 30 12.60 4.72 11.15
C ILE A 30 13.25 5.61 12.21
N ARG A 31 14.12 5.05 13.05
CA ARG A 31 14.87 5.81 14.06
C ARG A 31 15.74 6.90 13.43
N GLN A 32 16.45 6.59 12.36
CA GLN A 32 17.24 7.57 11.61
C GLN A 32 16.36 8.68 11.02
N ALA A 33 15.21 8.31 10.44
CA ALA A 33 14.24 9.29 9.91
C ALA A 33 13.71 10.22 11.01
N LEU A 34 13.36 9.67 12.18
CA LEU A 34 12.93 10.44 13.35
C LEU A 34 14.03 11.40 13.86
N GLU A 35 15.28 10.94 13.90
CA GLU A 35 16.42 11.79 14.28
C GLU A 35 16.65 12.94 13.30
N ILE A 36 16.55 12.67 11.99
CA ILE A 36 16.69 13.70 10.95
C ILE A 36 15.60 14.75 11.10
N LYS A 37 14.34 14.32 11.26
CA LYS A 37 13.21 15.24 11.49
C LYS A 37 13.37 16.07 12.74
N ALA A 38 13.81 15.47 13.84
CA ALA A 38 14.08 16.19 15.09
C ALA A 38 15.17 17.26 14.92
N LYS A 39 16.25 16.96 14.20
CA LYS A 39 17.31 17.93 13.87
C LYS A 39 16.81 19.09 13.02
N GLN A 40 15.76 18.88 12.22
CA GLN A 40 15.12 19.91 11.41
C GLN A 40 14.03 20.70 12.18
N GLY A 41 13.88 20.44 13.48
CA GLY A 41 12.84 21.07 14.30
C GLY A 41 11.42 20.54 14.08
N GLN A 42 11.28 19.47 13.32
CA GLN A 42 10.00 18.80 13.06
C GLN A 42 9.87 17.58 13.98
N LYS A 43 8.76 17.50 14.72
CA LYS A 43 8.61 16.44 15.73
C LYS A 43 7.78 15.25 15.27
N ASP A 44 6.92 15.42 14.25
CA ASP A 44 5.92 14.43 13.91
C ASP A 44 6.25 13.73 12.58
N LEU A 45 6.59 12.45 12.65
CA LEU A 45 6.56 11.54 11.52
C LEU A 45 5.31 10.66 11.69
N ARG A 46 4.33 10.83 10.81
CA ARG A 46 3.13 9.99 10.82
C ARG A 46 3.44 8.69 10.10
N ILE A 47 3.34 7.57 10.82
CA ILE A 47 3.57 6.23 10.29
C ILE A 47 2.24 5.52 10.25
N ILE A 48 1.87 4.98 9.09
CA ILE A 48 0.70 4.13 8.89
C ILE A 48 1.19 2.69 8.76
N ALA A 49 0.56 1.80 9.51
CA ALA A 49 0.81 0.37 9.43
C ALA A 49 -0.33 -0.32 8.67
N SER A 50 0.04 -1.22 7.78
CA SER A 50 -0.88 -1.99 6.97
C SER A 50 -0.39 -3.44 6.87
N ALA A 51 -1.22 -4.40 7.27
CA ALA A 51 -0.89 -5.82 7.19
C ALA A 51 -1.36 -6.39 5.84
N TRP A 52 -0.52 -7.13 5.12
CA TRP A 52 -0.93 -7.82 3.89
C TRP A 52 -1.88 -8.98 4.17
N THR A 53 -1.69 -9.66 5.29
CA THR A 53 -2.50 -10.82 5.67
C THR A 53 -2.36 -11.13 7.16
N ALA A 54 -3.33 -11.84 7.71
CA ALA A 54 -3.17 -12.51 9.00
C ALA A 54 -2.20 -13.70 8.87
N PRO A 55 -1.64 -14.21 9.97
CA PRO A 55 -0.93 -15.50 10.01
C PRO A 55 -1.75 -16.61 9.34
N VAL A 56 -1.08 -17.47 8.58
CA VAL A 56 -1.72 -18.47 7.71
C VAL A 56 -2.71 -19.39 8.42
N TRP A 57 -2.44 -19.75 9.68
CA TRP A 57 -3.31 -20.62 10.48
C TRP A 57 -4.65 -19.96 10.86
N MET A 58 -4.74 -18.63 10.83
CA MET A 58 -5.98 -17.89 11.05
C MET A 58 -6.87 -17.83 9.80
N LYS A 59 -6.37 -18.24 8.63
CA LYS A 59 -7.08 -18.16 7.36
C LYS A 59 -7.67 -19.49 6.94
N ASP A 60 -8.74 -19.44 6.16
CA ASP A 60 -9.42 -20.62 5.61
C ASP A 60 -8.53 -21.44 4.67
N ILE A 61 -7.73 -20.76 3.82
CA ILE A 61 -6.80 -21.43 2.89
C ILE A 61 -5.54 -21.97 3.56
N GLN A 62 -5.26 -21.62 4.80
CA GLN A 62 -4.06 -22.00 5.56
C GLN A 62 -2.73 -21.77 4.80
N ASP A 63 -2.71 -20.76 3.97
CA ASP A 63 -1.53 -20.31 3.21
C ASP A 63 -1.48 -18.77 3.15
N TRP A 64 -0.36 -18.23 2.72
CA TRP A 64 -0.19 -16.80 2.48
C TRP A 64 -1.11 -16.33 1.35
N TYR A 65 -1.17 -17.09 0.27
CA TYR A 65 -2.08 -16.95 -0.86
C TYR A 65 -2.07 -18.23 -1.69
N VAL A 66 -3.08 -18.40 -2.53
CA VAL A 66 -3.14 -19.45 -3.55
C VAL A 66 -3.20 -18.82 -4.93
N LYS A 67 -2.65 -19.49 -5.93
CA LYS A 67 -2.68 -18.98 -7.30
C LYS A 67 -4.12 -18.86 -7.79
N GLY A 68 -4.41 -17.75 -8.44
CA GLY A 68 -5.65 -17.57 -9.17
C GLY A 68 -5.77 -18.58 -10.31
N SER A 69 -6.99 -18.93 -10.66
CA SER A 69 -7.32 -19.86 -11.73
C SER A 69 -8.61 -19.43 -12.43
N ALA A 70 -8.82 -19.92 -13.65
CA ALA A 70 -10.07 -19.68 -14.36
C ALA A 70 -11.30 -20.29 -13.65
N GLN A 71 -11.10 -21.26 -12.75
CA GLN A 71 -12.17 -21.89 -11.99
C GLN A 71 -12.71 -21.00 -10.87
N ASN A 72 -11.89 -20.11 -10.31
CA ASN A 72 -12.30 -19.15 -9.30
C ASN A 72 -12.36 -17.71 -9.82
N ASP A 73 -12.30 -17.54 -11.12
CA ASP A 73 -12.27 -16.22 -11.78
C ASP A 73 -11.15 -15.32 -11.24
N PHE A 74 -10.02 -15.93 -10.89
CA PHE A 74 -8.87 -15.28 -10.25
C PHE A 74 -9.19 -14.54 -8.95
N GLN A 75 -10.31 -14.84 -8.32
CA GLN A 75 -10.75 -14.25 -7.06
C GLN A 75 -10.48 -15.18 -5.86
N GLY A 76 -10.59 -14.63 -4.67
CA GLY A 76 -10.47 -15.38 -3.43
C GLY A 76 -9.07 -15.95 -3.14
N THR A 77 -8.07 -15.49 -3.86
CA THR A 77 -6.70 -16.01 -3.78
C THR A 77 -6.02 -15.77 -2.46
N GLY A 78 -6.41 -14.72 -1.72
CA GLY A 78 -5.89 -14.41 -0.40
C GLY A 78 -6.56 -15.20 0.74
N GLY A 79 -7.68 -15.87 0.47
CA GLY A 79 -8.52 -16.46 1.50
C GLY A 79 -9.14 -15.42 2.43
N VAL A 80 -9.88 -15.89 3.43
CA VAL A 80 -10.55 -15.05 4.41
C VAL A 80 -10.12 -15.40 5.84
N LEU A 81 -10.19 -14.42 6.71
CA LEU A 81 -10.01 -14.65 8.14
C LEU A 81 -11.13 -15.53 8.66
N LYS A 82 -10.78 -16.63 9.34
CA LYS A 82 -11.76 -17.48 10.02
C LYS A 82 -12.39 -16.74 11.18
N GLN A 83 -13.71 -16.85 11.30
CA GLN A 83 -14.47 -16.11 12.32
C GLN A 83 -13.99 -16.39 13.75
N GLU A 84 -13.62 -17.64 14.05
CA GLU A 84 -13.09 -18.02 15.36
C GLU A 84 -11.77 -17.32 15.72
N TYR A 85 -11.06 -16.76 14.73
CA TYR A 85 -9.80 -16.04 14.96
C TYR A 85 -9.93 -14.52 14.81
N ALA A 86 -11.12 -13.98 14.62
CA ALA A 86 -11.29 -12.53 14.43
C ALA A 86 -10.75 -11.72 15.62
N GLU A 87 -11.09 -12.13 16.86
CA GLU A 87 -10.53 -11.48 18.05
C GLU A 87 -9.03 -11.72 18.19
N THR A 88 -8.54 -12.90 17.82
CA THR A 88 -7.10 -13.22 17.88
C THR A 88 -6.32 -12.34 16.90
N TYR A 89 -6.85 -12.11 15.71
CA TYR A 89 -6.22 -11.21 14.73
C TYR A 89 -6.24 -9.75 15.22
N ALA A 90 -7.34 -9.29 15.78
CA ALA A 90 -7.40 -7.95 16.38
C ALA A 90 -6.35 -7.78 17.49
N ARG A 91 -6.21 -8.77 18.38
CA ARG A 91 -5.17 -8.79 19.43
C ARG A 91 -3.75 -8.86 18.85
N TYR A 92 -3.55 -9.54 17.72
CA TYR A 92 -2.28 -9.56 17.00
C TYR A 92 -1.89 -8.15 16.53
N LEU A 93 -2.83 -7.40 15.96
CA LEU A 93 -2.59 -6.00 15.57
C LEU A 93 -2.27 -5.10 16.79
N ILE A 94 -2.97 -5.30 17.91
CA ILE A 94 -2.66 -4.58 19.16
C ILE A 94 -1.25 -4.94 19.66
N LYS A 95 -0.87 -6.20 19.59
CA LYS A 95 0.47 -6.66 19.98
C LYS A 95 1.57 -6.03 19.10
N TYR A 96 1.32 -5.92 17.80
CA TYR A 96 2.20 -5.20 16.88
C TYR A 96 2.39 -3.73 17.31
N LEU A 97 1.31 -3.01 17.57
CA LEU A 97 1.36 -1.62 18.02
C LEU A 97 2.15 -1.46 19.34
N GLN A 98 1.97 -2.39 20.27
CA GLN A 98 2.68 -2.39 21.55
C GLN A 98 4.18 -2.65 21.36
N ALA A 99 4.55 -3.59 20.50
CA ALA A 99 5.94 -3.92 20.22
C ALA A 99 6.69 -2.74 19.57
N TYR A 100 6.12 -2.13 18.54
CA TYR A 100 6.71 -0.95 17.89
C TYR A 100 6.88 0.22 18.87
N ARG A 101 5.89 0.41 19.71
CA ARG A 101 5.97 1.44 20.75
C ARG A 101 7.07 1.18 21.78
N GLN A 102 7.28 -0.07 22.20
CA GLN A 102 8.39 -0.44 23.09
C GLN A 102 9.75 -0.10 22.47
N GLU A 103 9.82 -0.17 21.14
CA GLU A 103 10.97 0.25 20.35
C GLU A 103 11.06 1.77 20.10
N GLY A 104 10.15 2.56 20.71
CA GLY A 104 10.12 4.02 20.58
C GLY A 104 9.45 4.53 19.30
N VAL A 105 8.75 3.67 18.56
CA VAL A 105 8.06 4.03 17.33
C VAL A 105 6.56 4.11 17.56
N GLN A 106 5.99 5.32 17.40
CA GLN A 106 4.55 5.55 17.48
C GLN A 106 3.91 5.35 16.11
N ILE A 107 3.05 4.36 15.98
CA ILE A 107 2.20 4.17 14.81
C ILE A 107 1.03 5.17 14.89
N TRP A 108 0.92 6.04 13.89
CA TRP A 108 -0.13 7.06 13.81
C TRP A 108 -1.41 6.54 13.20
N GLY A 109 -1.32 5.70 12.17
CA GLY A 109 -2.47 5.14 11.47
C GLY A 109 -2.36 3.62 11.34
N LEU A 110 -3.50 2.95 11.23
CA LEU A 110 -3.59 1.51 11.06
C LEU A 110 -4.71 1.18 10.06
N THR A 111 -4.43 0.30 9.10
CA THR A 111 -5.47 -0.35 8.31
C THR A 111 -5.64 -1.81 8.75
N PRO A 112 -6.84 -2.38 8.74
CA PRO A 112 -7.06 -3.78 9.13
C PRO A 112 -6.33 -4.77 8.23
N VAL A 113 -6.23 -4.45 6.95
CA VAL A 113 -5.53 -5.23 5.92
C VAL A 113 -5.24 -4.34 4.72
N ASN A 114 -4.10 -4.58 4.07
CA ASN A 114 -3.79 -4.03 2.77
C ASN A 114 -4.58 -4.77 1.67
N GLU A 115 -5.15 -4.02 0.74
CA GLU A 115 -5.81 -4.52 -0.46
C GLU A 115 -6.81 -5.69 -0.22
N PRO A 116 -7.92 -5.42 0.49
CA PRO A 116 -8.87 -6.45 0.90
C PRO A 116 -9.58 -7.16 -0.27
N LEU A 117 -9.48 -6.68 -1.50
CA LEU A 117 -10.02 -7.35 -2.67
C LEU A 117 -9.02 -8.34 -3.30
N GLY A 118 -7.77 -8.34 -2.82
CA GLY A 118 -6.72 -9.28 -3.25
C GLY A 118 -5.98 -8.86 -4.53
N ASN A 119 -5.14 -9.76 -5.04
CA ASN A 119 -4.19 -9.49 -6.11
C ASN A 119 -4.02 -10.67 -7.09
N ASN A 120 -5.04 -11.47 -7.30
CA ASN A 120 -5.03 -12.63 -8.21
C ASN A 120 -3.99 -13.72 -7.86
N GLY A 121 -3.54 -13.80 -6.61
CA GLY A 121 -2.57 -14.80 -6.15
C GLY A 121 -1.14 -14.52 -6.59
N GLN A 122 -0.76 -13.27 -6.63
CA GLN A 122 0.60 -12.84 -6.96
C GLN A 122 1.49 -12.76 -5.71
N TRP A 123 0.94 -12.28 -4.59
CA TRP A 123 1.61 -12.16 -3.30
C TRP A 123 0.63 -12.32 -2.13
N GLU A 124 1.12 -12.20 -0.92
CA GLU A 124 0.36 -12.31 0.30
C GLU A 124 -0.84 -11.37 0.30
N SER A 125 -2.00 -11.90 0.63
CA SER A 125 -3.23 -11.12 0.73
C SER A 125 -4.24 -11.79 1.67
N MET A 126 -5.26 -11.06 2.06
CA MET A 126 -6.40 -11.58 2.81
C MET A 126 -7.64 -10.75 2.48
N HIS A 127 -8.72 -11.45 2.12
CA HIS A 127 -9.93 -10.79 1.66
C HIS A 127 -10.82 -10.34 2.82
N PHE A 128 -11.35 -9.13 2.66
CA PHE A 128 -12.53 -8.64 3.33
C PHE A 128 -13.52 -8.13 2.30
N THR A 129 -14.79 -8.21 2.62
CA THR A 129 -15.84 -7.40 1.99
C THR A 129 -16.11 -6.17 2.86
N PRO A 130 -16.82 -5.14 2.36
CA PRO A 130 -17.26 -4.03 3.21
C PRO A 130 -17.98 -4.50 4.47
N ALA A 131 -18.88 -5.49 4.34
CA ALA A 131 -19.62 -6.05 5.46
C ALA A 131 -18.74 -6.78 6.45
N THR A 132 -17.80 -7.64 6.00
CA THR A 132 -16.93 -8.39 6.92
C THR A 132 -15.87 -7.51 7.58
N GLN A 133 -15.39 -6.46 6.93
CA GLN A 133 -14.52 -5.48 7.57
C GLN A 133 -15.31 -4.65 8.61
N ASN A 134 -16.56 -4.28 8.31
CA ASN A 134 -17.45 -3.63 9.24
C ASN A 134 -17.62 -4.45 10.53
N GLU A 135 -17.99 -5.73 10.39
CA GLU A 135 -18.15 -6.66 11.53
C GLU A 135 -16.84 -6.82 12.32
N PHE A 136 -15.72 -6.95 11.63
CA PHE A 136 -14.41 -7.06 12.29
C PHE A 136 -14.05 -5.82 13.11
N ILE A 137 -14.28 -4.63 12.56
CA ILE A 137 -14.02 -3.37 13.27
C ILE A 137 -14.97 -3.24 14.44
N LYS A 138 -16.28 -3.44 14.20
CA LYS A 138 -17.35 -3.24 15.20
C LYS A 138 -17.15 -4.11 16.44
N HIS A 139 -16.90 -5.39 16.24
CA HIS A 139 -16.95 -6.37 17.32
C HIS A 139 -15.59 -6.75 17.90
N HIS A 140 -14.50 -6.50 17.17
CA HIS A 140 -13.17 -6.97 17.60
C HIS A 140 -12.14 -5.83 17.68
N LEU A 141 -11.77 -5.22 16.52
CA LEU A 141 -10.65 -4.28 16.50
C LEU A 141 -10.98 -2.95 17.18
N GLY A 142 -12.14 -2.37 16.90
CA GLY A 142 -12.53 -1.07 17.44
C GLY A 142 -12.59 -1.03 18.96
N PRO A 143 -13.28 -1.97 19.64
CA PRO A 143 -13.26 -2.07 21.10
C PRO A 143 -11.86 -2.18 21.69
N LEU A 144 -10.99 -3.03 21.13
CA LEU A 144 -9.61 -3.19 21.60
C LEU A 144 -8.77 -1.92 21.41
N LEU A 145 -8.96 -1.19 20.32
CA LEU A 145 -8.29 0.10 20.10
C LEU A 145 -8.78 1.15 21.10
N ARG A 146 -10.05 1.15 21.46
CA ARG A 146 -10.60 2.04 22.50
C ARG A 146 -10.01 1.75 23.88
N GLU A 147 -9.79 0.48 24.18
CA GLU A 147 -9.17 0.03 25.43
C GLU A 147 -7.65 0.18 25.42
N TYR A 148 -7.06 0.50 24.27
CA TYR A 148 -5.62 0.67 24.15
C TYR A 148 -5.14 1.82 25.04
N PRO A 149 -4.24 1.56 26.03
CA PRO A 149 -4.04 2.43 27.19
C PRO A 149 -3.33 3.75 26.89
N GLN A 150 -3.16 4.05 25.64
CA GLN A 150 -2.39 5.21 25.19
C GLN A 150 -3.04 5.76 23.93
N GLN A 151 -2.43 6.74 23.28
CA GLN A 151 -2.97 7.27 22.03
C GLN A 151 -3.08 6.14 20.99
N ALA A 152 -4.29 5.66 20.75
CA ALA A 152 -4.56 4.67 19.73
C ALA A 152 -4.25 5.23 18.34
N PRO A 153 -3.86 4.39 17.38
CA PRO A 153 -3.70 4.84 16.00
C PRO A 153 -5.05 5.28 15.42
N GLN A 154 -4.99 6.13 14.40
CA GLN A 154 -6.13 6.46 13.58
C GLN A 154 -6.51 5.24 12.73
N LEU A 155 -7.69 4.68 12.94
CA LEU A 155 -8.15 3.53 12.15
C LEU A 155 -8.63 4.02 10.78
N LEU A 156 -8.03 3.48 9.73
CA LEU A 156 -8.40 3.74 8.34
C LEU A 156 -9.01 2.48 7.74
N ILE A 157 -10.14 2.62 7.09
CA ILE A 157 -10.83 1.52 6.41
C ILE A 157 -10.30 1.34 4.99
N TYR A 158 -10.66 0.24 4.36
CA TYR A 158 -10.47 -0.06 2.95
C TYR A 158 -9.02 -0.38 2.59
N ASP A 159 -8.20 0.63 2.21
CA ASP A 159 -6.79 0.46 1.81
C ASP A 159 -6.64 -0.27 0.47
N HIS A 160 -7.40 0.19 -0.55
CA HIS A 160 -7.42 -0.38 -1.90
C HIS A 160 -7.77 0.68 -2.96
N SER A 161 -7.91 0.27 -4.21
CA SER A 161 -8.11 1.15 -5.35
C SER A 161 -9.35 2.04 -5.26
N ARG A 162 -9.22 3.31 -5.64
CA ARG A 162 -10.16 4.43 -5.41
C ARG A 162 -11.58 4.22 -5.90
N ASP A 163 -11.74 3.44 -6.95
CA ASP A 163 -13.01 3.24 -7.67
C ASP A 163 -14.13 2.68 -6.79
N GLN A 164 -13.80 1.86 -5.79
CA GLN A 164 -14.79 1.21 -4.93
C GLN A 164 -14.90 1.84 -3.52
N LEU A 165 -14.21 2.94 -3.24
CA LEU A 165 -14.22 3.61 -1.95
C LEU A 165 -15.64 3.91 -1.45
N GLU A 166 -16.54 4.34 -2.35
CA GLU A 166 -17.91 4.72 -2.02
C GLU A 166 -18.70 3.60 -1.32
N GLN A 167 -18.59 2.38 -1.86
CA GLN A 167 -19.26 1.22 -1.28
C GLN A 167 -18.76 0.88 0.13
N TRP A 168 -17.46 1.02 0.36
CA TRP A 168 -16.84 0.77 1.67
C TRP A 168 -17.24 1.85 2.68
N ALA A 169 -17.20 3.10 2.27
CA ALA A 169 -17.61 4.23 3.07
C ALA A 169 -19.09 4.11 3.47
N ASP A 170 -19.97 3.83 2.52
CA ASP A 170 -21.41 3.69 2.80
C ASP A 170 -21.72 2.57 3.79
N THR A 171 -21.01 1.44 3.68
CA THR A 171 -21.23 0.32 4.58
C THR A 171 -20.72 0.62 6.00
N ILE A 172 -19.52 1.19 6.12
CA ILE A 172 -18.83 1.30 7.42
C ILE A 172 -19.19 2.60 8.13
N TYR A 173 -19.23 3.74 7.42
CA TYR A 173 -19.63 5.01 8.03
C TYR A 173 -21.14 5.09 8.25
N GLY A 174 -21.92 4.36 7.44
CA GLY A 174 -23.38 4.22 7.65
C GLY A 174 -23.74 3.40 8.89
N ASP A 175 -22.85 2.59 9.42
CA ASP A 175 -23.04 1.87 10.69
C ASP A 175 -22.43 2.68 11.85
N MET A 176 -23.26 3.39 12.59
CA MET A 176 -22.83 4.26 13.70
C MET A 176 -22.05 3.53 14.80
N GLU A 177 -22.29 2.23 14.98
CA GLU A 177 -21.56 1.44 15.98
C GLU A 177 -20.13 1.15 15.53
N THR A 178 -19.89 1.09 14.24
CA THR A 178 -18.53 0.94 13.65
C THR A 178 -17.87 2.30 13.45
N ALA A 179 -18.58 3.24 12.89
CA ALA A 179 -18.12 4.57 12.49
C ALA A 179 -17.39 5.33 13.62
N GLN A 180 -17.85 5.18 14.87
CA GLN A 180 -17.24 5.77 16.06
C GLN A 180 -15.76 5.37 16.29
N PHE A 181 -15.28 4.29 15.68
CA PHE A 181 -13.90 3.82 15.80
C PHE A 181 -13.02 4.29 14.65
N VAL A 182 -13.61 4.82 13.58
CA VAL A 182 -12.93 5.06 12.31
C VAL A 182 -12.55 6.53 12.17
N HIS A 183 -11.34 6.77 11.68
CA HIS A 183 -10.85 8.11 11.36
C HIS A 183 -11.08 8.49 9.90
N GLY A 184 -11.03 7.52 9.00
CA GLY A 184 -11.13 7.77 7.58
C GLY A 184 -10.87 6.53 6.74
N ALA A 185 -10.60 6.74 5.46
CA ALA A 185 -10.28 5.69 4.50
C ALA A 185 -8.88 5.86 3.91
N ALA A 186 -8.25 4.74 3.62
CA ALA A 186 -7.03 4.62 2.86
C ALA A 186 -7.36 4.21 1.42
N VAL A 187 -6.66 4.80 0.44
CA VAL A 187 -6.88 4.52 -0.98
C VAL A 187 -5.58 4.34 -1.74
N HIS A 188 -5.62 3.51 -2.79
CA HIS A 188 -4.57 3.25 -3.76
C HIS A 188 -5.00 3.68 -5.16
N TRP A 189 -4.10 3.66 -6.14
CA TRP A 189 -4.39 4.13 -7.50
C TRP A 189 -4.31 3.05 -8.60
N TYR A 190 -4.17 1.77 -8.24
CA TYR A 190 -3.82 0.73 -9.21
C TYR A 190 -4.93 0.32 -10.18
N GLU A 191 -6.19 0.66 -9.92
CA GLU A 191 -7.27 0.46 -10.89
C GLU A 191 -7.11 1.34 -12.13
N SER A 192 -6.53 2.53 -11.98
CA SER A 192 -6.16 3.43 -13.08
C SER A 192 -5.33 4.59 -12.57
N SER A 193 -4.17 4.83 -13.16
CA SER A 193 -3.43 6.06 -12.96
C SER A 193 -3.83 7.18 -13.95
N PHE A 194 -4.68 6.88 -14.93
CA PHE A 194 -5.25 7.84 -15.87
C PHE A 194 -6.45 8.59 -15.28
N ARG A 195 -7.37 7.86 -14.65
CA ARG A 195 -8.48 8.45 -13.90
C ARG A 195 -8.07 8.64 -12.46
N VAL A 196 -8.50 9.75 -11.85
CA VAL A 196 -8.30 10.01 -10.42
C VAL A 196 -9.51 9.59 -9.61
N PHE A 197 -10.66 9.43 -10.26
CA PHE A 197 -11.95 9.14 -9.60
C PHE A 197 -12.35 10.22 -8.61
N GLU A 198 -12.07 11.48 -8.96
CA GLU A 198 -12.39 12.64 -8.13
C GLU A 198 -13.86 12.72 -7.75
N GLU A 199 -14.74 12.28 -8.64
CA GLU A 199 -16.18 12.20 -8.37
C GLU A 199 -16.53 11.22 -7.24
N VAL A 200 -15.73 10.20 -7.02
CA VAL A 200 -15.90 9.26 -5.89
C VAL A 200 -15.52 9.96 -4.58
N PHE A 201 -14.40 10.67 -4.57
CA PHE A 201 -13.96 11.44 -3.41
C PHE A 201 -14.98 12.51 -3.02
N ASP A 202 -15.49 13.25 -4.02
CA ASP A 202 -16.50 14.28 -3.79
C ASP A 202 -17.79 13.71 -3.20
N ARG A 203 -18.29 12.58 -3.72
CA ARG A 203 -19.51 11.95 -3.18
C ARG A 203 -19.31 11.41 -1.77
N VAL A 204 -18.16 10.80 -1.50
CA VAL A 204 -17.83 10.30 -0.15
C VAL A 204 -17.73 11.47 0.84
N HIS A 205 -16.97 12.51 0.49
CA HIS A 205 -16.84 13.67 1.36
C HIS A 205 -18.16 14.42 1.56
N GLN A 206 -18.99 14.54 0.54
CA GLN A 206 -20.31 15.17 0.67
C GLN A 206 -21.21 14.46 1.68
N ARG A 207 -21.16 13.13 1.73
CA ARG A 207 -21.96 12.32 2.66
C ARG A 207 -21.34 12.17 4.04
N TYR A 208 -20.03 12.15 4.10
CA TYR A 208 -19.25 11.84 5.29
C TYR A 208 -18.08 12.82 5.47
N PRO A 209 -18.35 14.13 5.63
CA PRO A 209 -17.32 15.18 5.62
C PRO A 209 -16.33 15.11 6.79
N GLU A 210 -16.69 14.41 7.87
CA GLU A 210 -15.86 14.24 9.05
C GLU A 210 -14.76 13.19 8.90
N TYR A 211 -14.83 12.32 7.88
CA TYR A 211 -13.86 11.24 7.68
C TYR A 211 -12.78 11.64 6.67
N ALA A 212 -11.52 11.43 7.06
CA ALA A 212 -10.39 11.69 6.20
C ALA A 212 -10.33 10.69 5.03
N ILE A 213 -9.79 11.13 3.89
CA ILE A 213 -9.37 10.27 2.79
C ILE A 213 -7.86 10.44 2.65
N ILE A 214 -7.11 9.35 2.69
CA ILE A 214 -5.64 9.37 2.60
C ILE A 214 -5.20 8.41 1.49
N HIS A 215 -4.42 8.91 0.54
CA HIS A 215 -3.77 8.05 -0.43
C HIS A 215 -2.56 7.38 0.24
N THR A 216 -2.59 6.06 0.34
CA THR A 216 -1.63 5.28 1.13
C THR A 216 -0.68 4.47 0.29
N GLU A 217 -0.95 4.29 -1.01
CA GLU A 217 -0.05 3.56 -1.89
C GLU A 217 -0.25 3.94 -3.36
N GLY A 218 0.87 4.06 -4.09
CA GLY A 218 0.91 4.22 -5.53
C GLY A 218 2.35 4.24 -6.03
N CYS A 219 2.60 3.55 -7.14
CA CYS A 219 3.86 3.60 -7.87
C CYS A 219 3.64 3.26 -9.35
N ILE A 220 4.69 3.31 -10.13
CA ILE A 220 4.74 2.61 -11.41
C ILE A 220 5.20 1.19 -11.10
N ASP A 221 4.31 0.24 -11.28
CA ASP A 221 4.51 -1.16 -10.93
C ASP A 221 4.61 -2.06 -12.17
N ASP A 222 4.82 -3.34 -11.91
CA ASP A 222 4.78 -4.42 -12.90
C ASP A 222 5.81 -4.28 -14.04
N LEU A 223 6.97 -3.71 -13.71
CA LEU A 223 8.07 -3.47 -14.64
C LEU A 223 8.66 -4.74 -15.30
N GLY A 224 8.12 -5.87 -15.12
CA GLY A 224 8.64 -7.11 -15.70
C GLY A 224 7.60 -7.94 -16.42
N ASN A 225 6.32 -7.68 -16.18
CA ASN A 225 5.24 -8.56 -16.63
C ASN A 225 4.51 -8.03 -17.87
N ASP A 226 4.22 -6.73 -17.92
CA ASP A 226 3.44 -6.11 -19.00
C ASP A 226 4.23 -5.12 -19.84
N ALA A 227 5.52 -5.06 -19.62
CA ALA A 227 6.38 -4.18 -20.36
C ALA A 227 6.53 -4.63 -21.84
N PRO A 228 6.92 -3.71 -22.74
CA PRO A 228 7.18 -4.03 -24.14
C PRO A 228 8.13 -5.23 -24.29
N PRO A 229 8.11 -5.93 -25.42
CA PRO A 229 8.97 -7.10 -25.66
C PRO A 229 10.41 -6.84 -25.21
N GLY A 230 10.88 -7.62 -24.22
CA GLY A 230 12.19 -7.48 -23.59
C GLY A 230 12.18 -6.99 -22.14
N ALA A 231 11.08 -6.48 -21.65
CA ALA A 231 10.99 -6.01 -20.27
C ALA A 231 10.54 -7.10 -19.25
N ALA A 232 10.11 -8.25 -19.73
CA ALA A 232 9.94 -9.45 -18.90
C ALA A 232 11.28 -10.00 -18.36
N ASP A 233 12.41 -9.40 -18.75
CA ASP A 233 13.75 -9.67 -18.26
C ASP A 233 14.21 -8.49 -17.38
N PRO A 234 14.16 -8.61 -16.04
CA PRO A 234 14.60 -7.52 -15.14
C PRO A 234 16.06 -7.13 -15.37
N GLN A 235 16.91 -8.07 -15.80
CA GLN A 235 18.30 -7.79 -16.08
C GLN A 235 18.46 -7.01 -17.39
N GLY A 236 17.78 -7.43 -18.44
CA GLY A 236 17.74 -6.67 -19.71
C GLY A 236 17.11 -5.30 -19.55
N PHE A 237 16.13 -5.17 -18.67
CA PHE A 237 15.53 -3.89 -18.32
C PHE A 237 16.54 -2.97 -17.62
N LYS A 238 17.28 -3.48 -16.65
CA LYS A 238 18.40 -2.77 -16.01
C LYS A 238 19.44 -2.32 -17.06
N GLU A 239 19.86 -3.23 -17.93
CA GLU A 239 20.86 -2.97 -18.97
C GLU A 239 20.39 -1.92 -19.98
N SER A 240 19.10 -1.77 -20.19
CA SER A 240 18.51 -0.71 -21.01
C SER A 240 18.69 0.69 -20.42
N GLY A 241 18.99 0.78 -19.11
CA GLY A 241 19.12 2.06 -18.41
C GLY A 241 17.82 2.85 -18.29
N TRP A 242 16.67 2.18 -18.27
CA TRP A 242 15.34 2.80 -18.28
C TRP A 242 15.17 3.89 -17.21
N PHE A 243 15.70 3.67 -16.01
CA PHE A 243 15.57 4.60 -14.90
C PHE A 243 16.42 5.87 -15.06
N GLN A 244 17.40 5.85 -15.96
CA GLN A 244 18.24 7.01 -16.34
C GLN A 244 17.77 7.66 -17.64
N ASN A 245 16.82 7.06 -18.33
CA ASN A 245 16.42 7.49 -19.67
C ASN A 245 15.31 8.54 -19.59
N ASP A 246 15.64 9.79 -19.89
CA ASP A 246 14.66 10.89 -19.93
C ASP A 246 13.50 10.59 -20.88
N GLU A 247 13.76 9.90 -21.99
CA GLU A 247 12.72 9.50 -22.93
C GLU A 247 11.68 8.58 -22.26
N PHE A 248 12.10 7.64 -21.42
CA PHE A 248 11.18 6.81 -20.64
C PHE A 248 10.23 7.67 -19.79
N TRP A 249 10.79 8.63 -19.04
CA TRP A 249 9.99 9.43 -18.10
C TRP A 249 9.08 10.45 -18.77
N TRP A 250 9.41 10.87 -19.99
CA TRP A 250 8.67 11.91 -20.71
C TRP A 250 7.92 11.42 -21.94
N ASN A 251 8.13 10.15 -22.36
CA ASN A 251 7.48 9.58 -23.52
C ASN A 251 6.10 9.06 -23.16
N LYS A 252 5.12 9.34 -24.00
CA LYS A 252 3.77 8.83 -23.89
C LYS A 252 3.66 7.29 -23.81
N ARG A 253 4.53 6.56 -24.50
CA ARG A 253 4.56 5.10 -24.52
C ARG A 253 5.08 4.51 -23.20
N ALA A 254 5.94 5.23 -22.52
CA ALA A 254 6.52 4.77 -21.25
C ALA A 254 5.49 4.68 -20.11
N THR A 255 4.35 5.33 -20.27
CA THR A 255 3.27 5.27 -19.27
C THR A 255 2.31 4.11 -19.48
N ASP A 256 2.41 3.44 -20.63
CA ASP A 256 1.38 2.51 -21.08
C ASP A 256 1.71 1.06 -20.72
N TRP A 257 2.93 0.76 -20.35
CA TRP A 257 3.30 -0.64 -20.13
C TRP A 257 2.86 -1.17 -18.76
N ALA A 258 2.75 -0.38 -17.72
CA ALA A 258 2.10 -0.75 -16.47
C ALA A 258 0.57 -0.84 -16.62
N TYR A 259 0.02 -0.15 -17.63
CA TYR A 259 -1.42 -0.04 -17.92
C TYR A 259 -1.74 -0.28 -19.39
N SER A 260 -0.85 -0.93 -20.12
CA SER A 260 -1.07 -1.31 -21.53
C SER A 260 -2.09 -2.43 -21.66
N VAL A 261 -2.33 -3.15 -20.61
CA VAL A 261 -3.44 -4.06 -20.52
C VAL A 261 -4.71 -3.26 -20.34
N ASN A 262 -5.72 -3.63 -21.06
CA ASN A 262 -7.03 -2.97 -21.08
C ASN A 262 -7.78 -3.19 -19.74
N TRP A 263 -7.15 -2.75 -18.65
CA TRP A 263 -7.70 -2.87 -17.31
C TRP A 263 -8.96 -2.01 -17.24
N HIS A 264 -10.06 -2.61 -16.88
CA HIS A 264 -11.37 -1.93 -16.77
C HIS A 264 -11.86 -1.24 -18.06
N GLY A 265 -11.48 -1.75 -19.24
CA GLY A 265 -11.94 -1.20 -20.50
C GLY A 265 -11.33 0.14 -20.90
N VAL A 266 -10.26 0.53 -20.23
CA VAL A 266 -9.50 1.74 -20.57
C VAL A 266 -8.48 1.38 -21.66
N ASN A 267 -8.68 1.93 -22.86
CA ASN A 267 -7.71 1.82 -23.93
C ASN A 267 -6.64 2.92 -23.76
N SER A 268 -5.40 2.54 -23.51
CA SER A 268 -4.29 3.48 -23.35
C SER A 268 -4.12 4.39 -24.57
N ALA A 269 -4.48 3.93 -25.77
CA ALA A 269 -4.42 4.73 -26.99
C ALA A 269 -5.42 5.90 -27.02
N ASP A 270 -6.50 5.82 -26.28
CA ASP A 270 -7.55 6.82 -26.22
C ASP A 270 -7.31 7.86 -25.09
N HIS A 271 -6.31 7.63 -24.25
CA HIS A 271 -5.97 8.57 -23.19
C HIS A 271 -4.97 9.63 -23.64
N PRO A 272 -5.14 10.88 -23.19
CA PRO A 272 -4.09 11.88 -23.35
C PRO A 272 -2.83 11.32 -22.68
N ALA A 273 -1.76 11.31 -23.42
CA ALA A 273 -0.51 10.75 -22.98
C ALA A 273 0.08 11.57 -21.84
N TYR A 274 0.03 11.00 -20.68
CA TYR A 274 0.78 11.50 -19.55
C TYR A 274 2.05 10.68 -19.40
N ALA A 275 3.18 11.34 -19.54
CA ALA A 275 4.44 10.79 -19.07
C ALA A 275 4.34 10.45 -17.56
N PRO A 276 5.11 9.48 -17.01
CA PRO A 276 5.03 9.11 -15.61
C PRO A 276 5.08 10.29 -14.66
N VAL A 277 5.91 11.26 -14.94
CA VAL A 277 6.07 12.51 -14.19
C VAL A 277 4.78 13.33 -14.12
N HIS A 278 4.16 13.55 -15.27
CA HIS A 278 2.91 14.30 -15.36
C HIS A 278 1.77 13.56 -14.69
N ARG A 279 1.77 12.24 -14.79
CA ARG A 279 0.79 11.36 -14.15
C ARG A 279 0.84 11.50 -12.64
N TYR A 280 2.02 11.44 -12.05
CA TYR A 280 2.20 11.66 -10.62
C TYR A 280 1.70 13.03 -10.19
N ALA A 281 2.19 14.09 -10.82
CA ALA A 281 1.79 15.46 -10.49
C ALA A 281 0.26 15.64 -10.58
N ARG A 282 -0.34 15.16 -11.68
CA ARG A 282 -1.79 15.24 -11.89
C ARG A 282 -2.57 14.49 -10.82
N ASN A 283 -2.21 13.22 -10.55
CA ASN A 283 -2.91 12.42 -9.54
C ASN A 283 -2.87 13.08 -8.17
N ILE A 284 -1.71 13.56 -7.73
CA ILE A 284 -1.56 14.21 -6.44
C ILE A 284 -2.38 15.50 -6.38
N ILE A 285 -2.21 16.38 -7.36
CA ILE A 285 -2.89 17.69 -7.37
C ILE A 285 -4.41 17.52 -7.41
N VAL A 286 -4.92 16.66 -8.28
CA VAL A 286 -6.37 16.43 -8.39
C VAL A 286 -6.89 15.78 -7.09
N SER A 287 -6.21 14.77 -6.58
CA SER A 287 -6.62 14.13 -5.30
C SER A 287 -6.68 15.13 -4.15
N LEU A 288 -5.65 15.98 -3.99
CA LEU A 288 -5.64 17.00 -2.93
C LEU A 288 -6.74 18.05 -3.10
N ASN A 289 -7.10 18.41 -4.34
CA ASN A 289 -8.22 19.31 -4.62
C ASN A 289 -9.59 18.65 -4.37
N HIS A 290 -9.64 17.33 -4.27
CA HIS A 290 -10.85 16.53 -4.04
C HIS A 290 -10.75 15.73 -2.73
N TRP A 291 -10.40 16.43 -1.65
CA TRP A 291 -10.52 16.00 -0.24
C TRP A 291 -9.51 14.95 0.24
N VAL A 292 -8.57 14.52 -0.59
CA VAL A 292 -7.48 13.66 -0.11
C VAL A 292 -6.52 14.48 0.75
N GLY A 293 -6.38 14.12 2.01
CA GLY A 293 -5.62 14.87 3.01
C GLY A 293 -4.14 14.48 3.15
N GLY A 294 -3.69 13.47 2.40
CA GLY A 294 -2.31 12.99 2.46
C GLY A 294 -1.98 12.05 1.31
N TRP A 295 -0.68 11.95 0.99
CA TRP A 295 -0.18 11.10 -0.07
C TRP A 295 1.04 10.32 0.42
N ILE A 296 1.01 9.00 0.27
CA ILE A 296 2.13 8.09 0.53
C ILE A 296 2.36 7.28 -0.75
N ASP A 297 3.61 7.24 -1.17
CA ASP A 297 4.05 6.46 -2.32
C ASP A 297 4.46 5.05 -1.89
N TRP A 298 4.51 4.08 -2.84
CA TRP A 298 4.80 2.69 -2.50
C TRP A 298 6.23 2.51 -2.01
N ASN A 299 7.21 2.93 -2.78
CA ASN A 299 8.62 2.81 -2.40
C ASN A 299 9.33 4.15 -2.58
N ILE A 300 10.17 4.53 -1.62
CA ILE A 300 11.01 5.72 -1.76
C ILE A 300 12.32 5.38 -2.48
N VAL A 301 12.87 4.19 -2.26
CA VAL A 301 14.15 3.74 -2.83
C VAL A 301 14.03 2.29 -3.30
N LEU A 302 14.46 2.03 -4.53
CA LEU A 302 14.59 0.70 -5.10
C LEU A 302 15.94 0.52 -5.82
N ASP A 303 16.32 -0.72 -6.10
CA ASP A 303 17.49 -1.00 -6.95
C ASP A 303 17.20 -0.67 -8.43
N SER A 304 18.24 -0.69 -9.25
CA SER A 304 18.15 -0.34 -10.68
C SER A 304 17.27 -1.29 -11.51
N ARG A 305 16.82 -2.39 -10.93
CA ARG A 305 15.87 -3.32 -11.57
C ARG A 305 14.43 -3.07 -11.11
N GLY A 306 14.24 -2.22 -10.11
CA GLY A 306 12.93 -2.01 -9.47
C GLY A 306 12.64 -2.95 -8.32
N GLY A 307 13.69 -3.50 -7.68
CA GLY A 307 13.63 -4.40 -6.53
C GLY A 307 14.41 -3.88 -5.32
N PRO A 308 14.70 -4.76 -4.35
CA PRO A 308 14.49 -6.21 -4.35
C PRO A 308 13.02 -6.62 -4.30
N ASN A 309 12.69 -7.78 -4.86
CA ASN A 309 11.32 -8.29 -4.89
C ASN A 309 11.31 -9.83 -4.85
N HIS A 310 10.39 -10.42 -4.06
CA HIS A 310 10.30 -11.87 -3.87
C HIS A 310 9.28 -12.56 -4.78
N VAL A 311 8.48 -11.76 -5.52
CA VAL A 311 7.40 -12.28 -6.39
C VAL A 311 7.54 -11.87 -7.86
N GLY A 312 8.57 -11.08 -8.19
CA GLY A 312 8.84 -10.62 -9.56
C GLY A 312 8.07 -9.36 -9.97
N ASN A 313 7.36 -8.71 -9.06
CA ASN A 313 6.72 -7.42 -9.32
C ASN A 313 7.73 -6.28 -9.10
N TYR A 314 8.45 -5.92 -10.15
CA TYR A 314 9.43 -4.84 -10.11
C TYR A 314 8.75 -3.49 -10.34
N CYS A 315 9.18 -2.47 -9.56
CA CYS A 315 8.52 -1.17 -9.52
C CYS A 315 9.49 -0.01 -9.80
N GLY A 316 8.94 1.13 -10.21
CA GLY A 316 9.66 2.39 -10.22
C GLY A 316 9.62 3.07 -8.85
N ALA A 317 10.69 3.80 -8.50
CA ALA A 317 10.74 4.58 -7.27
C ALA A 317 11.30 6.00 -7.54
N PRO A 318 11.03 6.95 -6.65
CA PRO A 318 11.64 8.28 -6.73
C PRO A 318 13.17 8.25 -6.74
N ILE A 319 13.76 7.31 -6.01
CA ILE A 319 15.22 7.12 -5.93
C ILE A 319 15.54 5.69 -6.39
N MET A 320 16.45 5.57 -7.35
CA MET A 320 16.95 4.30 -7.84
C MET A 320 18.43 4.17 -7.54
N ILE A 321 18.87 3.00 -7.09
CA ILE A 321 20.28 2.73 -6.74
C ILE A 321 20.81 1.61 -7.61
N ASP A 322 21.88 1.87 -8.33
CA ASP A 322 22.69 0.80 -8.92
C ASP A 322 23.59 0.22 -7.83
N VAL A 323 23.21 -0.94 -7.33
CA VAL A 323 23.89 -1.60 -6.21
C VAL A 323 25.30 -2.12 -6.58
N GLU A 324 25.61 -2.28 -7.87
CA GLU A 324 26.94 -2.72 -8.33
C GLU A 324 27.95 -1.56 -8.34
N THR A 325 27.49 -0.38 -8.73
CA THR A 325 28.34 0.81 -8.81
C THR A 325 28.22 1.73 -7.61
N GLY A 326 27.18 1.56 -6.80
CA GLY A 326 26.82 2.47 -5.71
C GLY A 326 26.25 3.80 -6.20
N SER A 327 25.91 3.92 -7.48
CA SER A 327 25.36 5.14 -8.06
C SER A 327 23.91 5.35 -7.64
N VAL A 328 23.59 6.57 -7.21
CA VAL A 328 22.23 6.98 -6.79
C VAL A 328 21.64 7.90 -7.83
N TYR A 329 20.41 7.59 -8.28
CA TYR A 329 19.69 8.35 -9.28
C TYR A 329 18.39 8.88 -8.69
N TYR A 330 18.20 10.19 -8.80
CA TYR A 330 16.93 10.86 -8.50
C TYR A 330 16.11 10.90 -9.78
N THR A 331 15.06 10.07 -9.84
CA THR A 331 14.18 10.04 -11.01
C THR A 331 13.35 11.33 -11.11
N PRO A 332 12.77 11.65 -12.28
CA PRO A 332 11.88 12.81 -12.40
C PRO A 332 10.71 12.81 -11.42
N VAL A 333 10.22 11.64 -11.00
CA VAL A 333 9.16 11.51 -9.95
C VAL A 333 9.63 12.05 -8.60
N TYR A 334 10.91 11.89 -8.25
CA TYR A 334 11.47 12.49 -7.04
C TYR A 334 11.23 14.01 -6.98
N TYR A 335 11.45 14.68 -8.08
CA TYR A 335 11.29 16.14 -8.15
C TYR A 335 9.83 16.57 -8.06
N VAL A 336 8.89 15.77 -8.60
CA VAL A 336 7.45 16.00 -8.42
C VAL A 336 7.08 15.91 -6.95
N LEU A 337 7.44 14.81 -6.30
CA LEU A 337 7.15 14.62 -4.88
C LEU A 337 7.81 15.69 -4.01
N ALA A 338 9.05 16.06 -4.31
CA ALA A 338 9.78 17.11 -3.59
C ALA A 338 9.13 18.50 -3.73
N GLN A 339 8.47 18.81 -4.84
CA GLN A 339 7.74 20.08 -4.98
C GLN A 339 6.46 20.13 -4.15
N LEU A 340 5.82 18.98 -3.96
CA LEU A 340 4.53 18.88 -3.27
C LEU A 340 4.70 18.62 -1.74
N SER A 341 5.86 18.12 -1.32
CA SER A 341 6.13 17.76 0.09
C SER A 341 6.85 18.86 0.89
N LYS A 342 7.04 20.06 0.33
CA LYS A 342 7.72 21.19 1.00
C LYS A 342 6.84 21.93 1.98
#